data_1c3d3307a428e36f5dafce21d3e1297d
#
_entry.id   1c3d3307a428e36f5dafce21d3e1297d
#
_cell.length_a   1.000
_cell.length_b   1.000
_cell.length_c   1.000
_cell.angle_alpha   90.00
_cell.angle_beta   90.00
_cell.angle_gamma   90.00
#
_symmetry.space_group_name_H-M   'P 1'
#
loop_
_entity.id
_entity.type
_entity.pdbx_description
1 polymer ?
#
loop_
_entity_poly.entity_id
_entity_poly.type
_entity_poly.pdbx_seq_one_letter_code
_entity_poly.pdbx_strand_id
1 'polypeptide(L)'
;MYKRQVNRQRFLKRHREQIKESVADAVNRRSITNTETGEDVSIPHKDINEPMFHQGKGGVRDRVHPGNDQFITGDKIERPKGGGQGGGAGEGNASPDGEGQDEFVFQISKDEYLDILFEDLELPNLEKNQIAKITEWKTHRAGYQTAGIPSNIAVVRSLQQSLARRTAMTAGKKRLLHELEEELVRIKNIEPAQQLEENRLKKEIEDLRKNIESVPFIDTFDLRFKNYEKRPVPSSQAVMFCLMDVSGSMDQATKDIAKRFYVLLYLFLTRTYENVEVVFIRHHTQAKEVDEHEFFYSQETGGTIVSSALKLMNEIVQDRYPVGQWNIYAAQASDGDNWADDSPRCRDLLVNKLLPNCQYYSYIEITRRSHQTLWHEYEKLSEEFPNFAMKNIRSVEDIFPVFRELFKKETA
;
A
#
# COMPACT_ATOMS: atom_id res chain seq x y z
N MET A 1 6.33 -4.05 -20.05
CA MET A 1 5.90 -3.66 -18.68
C MET A 1 7.02 -3.78 -17.63
N TYR A 2 7.80 -4.83 -17.60
CA TYR A 2 8.83 -5.08 -16.56
C TYR A 2 9.90 -3.96 -16.39
N LYS A 3 10.40 -3.38 -17.48
CA LYS A 3 11.44 -2.32 -17.41
C LYS A 3 10.94 -1.01 -16.77
N ARG A 4 9.66 -0.66 -16.92
CA ARG A 4 9.07 0.54 -16.29
C ARG A 4 8.98 0.41 -14.78
N GLN A 5 8.62 -0.77 -14.25
CA GLN A 5 8.53 -1.02 -12.81
C GLN A 5 9.91 -0.95 -12.13
N VAL A 6 10.94 -1.52 -12.76
CA VAL A 6 12.31 -1.49 -12.24
C VAL A 6 12.88 -0.07 -12.18
N ASN A 7 12.60 0.77 -13.18
CA ASN A 7 13.05 2.16 -13.20
C ASN A 7 12.30 3.00 -12.14
N ARG A 8 10.99 2.76 -11.96
CA ARG A 8 10.19 3.41 -10.90
C ARG A 8 10.74 3.08 -9.51
N GLN A 9 11.01 1.81 -9.22
CA GLN A 9 11.57 1.38 -7.94
C GLN A 9 12.95 1.98 -7.67
N ARG A 10 13.80 2.08 -8.70
CA ARG A 10 15.12 2.74 -8.58
C ARG A 10 14.99 4.24 -8.30
N PHE A 11 14.05 4.91 -8.95
CA PHE A 11 13.74 6.31 -8.71
C PHE A 11 13.25 6.54 -7.28
N LEU A 12 12.25 5.77 -6.82
CA LEU A 12 11.73 5.83 -5.46
C LEU A 12 12.83 5.60 -4.42
N LYS A 13 13.73 4.64 -4.66
CA LYS A 13 14.84 4.36 -3.75
C LYS A 13 15.88 5.48 -3.71
N ARG A 14 16.15 6.14 -4.84
CA ARG A 14 17.14 7.24 -4.93
C ARG A 14 16.65 8.53 -4.28
N HIS A 15 15.38 8.88 -4.48
CA HIS A 15 14.78 10.12 -3.99
C HIS A 15 13.89 9.92 -2.76
N ARG A 16 14.14 8.88 -2.00
CA ARG A 16 13.30 8.46 -0.89
C ARG A 16 13.15 9.50 0.20
N GLU A 17 14.24 10.19 0.57
CA GLU A 17 14.21 11.22 1.61
C GLU A 17 13.43 12.46 1.16
N GLN A 18 13.64 12.91 -0.07
CA GLN A 18 12.89 14.02 -0.64
C GLN A 18 11.39 13.70 -0.78
N ILE A 19 11.08 12.46 -1.17
CA ILE A 19 9.69 12.00 -1.22
C ILE A 19 9.08 11.97 0.18
N LYS A 20 9.81 11.51 1.20
CA LYS A 20 9.34 11.55 2.59
C LYS A 20 9.03 12.96 3.08
N GLU A 21 9.90 13.92 2.77
CA GLU A 21 9.73 15.31 3.15
C GLU A 21 8.52 15.94 2.44
N SER A 22 8.40 15.75 1.13
CA SER A 22 7.24 16.22 0.35
C SER A 22 5.92 15.57 0.78
N VAL A 23 5.97 14.29 1.17
CA VAL A 23 4.83 13.55 1.72
C VAL A 23 4.43 14.08 3.10
N ALA A 24 5.40 14.37 3.98
CA ALA A 24 5.14 14.97 5.29
C ALA A 24 4.49 16.36 5.14
N ASP A 25 4.97 17.18 4.21
CA ASP A 25 4.39 18.48 3.89
C ASP A 25 2.97 18.37 3.31
N ALA A 26 2.72 17.37 2.46
CA ALA A 26 1.39 17.10 1.92
C ALA A 26 0.40 16.71 3.04
N VAL A 27 0.81 15.91 4.02
CA VAL A 27 -0.01 15.56 5.21
C VAL A 27 -0.36 16.81 6.00
N ASN A 28 0.60 17.70 6.21
CA ASN A 28 0.38 18.93 6.97
C ASN A 28 -0.63 19.89 6.31
N ARG A 29 -0.78 19.84 4.99
CA ARG A 29 -1.69 20.71 4.22
C ARG A 29 -3.09 20.15 4.03
N ARG A 30 -3.37 18.88 4.38
CA ARG A 30 -4.61 18.16 4.03
C ARG A 30 -5.71 18.20 5.08
N SER A 31 -6.94 18.10 4.55
CA SER A 31 -8.13 17.74 5.30
C SER A 31 -8.30 16.23 5.31
N ILE A 32 -8.80 15.68 6.42
CA ILE A 32 -8.95 14.25 6.72
C ILE A 32 -9.95 13.54 5.83
N THR A 33 -10.95 14.28 5.34
CA THR A 33 -12.05 13.75 4.53
C THR A 33 -11.65 13.23 3.14
N ASN A 34 -10.40 13.44 2.69
CA ASN A 34 -9.90 13.05 1.37
C ASN A 34 -8.87 11.89 1.39
N THR A 35 -8.99 10.96 2.32
CA THR A 35 -8.05 9.82 2.44
C THR A 35 -8.27 8.67 1.46
N GLU A 36 -9.34 8.69 0.65
CA GLU A 36 -9.71 7.56 -0.21
C GLU A 36 -9.11 7.60 -1.63
N THR A 37 -8.64 8.75 -2.10
CA THR A 37 -8.07 8.90 -3.45
C THR A 37 -6.55 8.92 -3.40
N GLY A 38 -5.90 8.15 -4.29
CA GLY A 38 -4.45 8.20 -4.51
C GLY A 38 -3.99 9.62 -4.88
N GLU A 39 -2.74 9.96 -4.59
CA GLU A 39 -2.23 11.32 -4.65
C GLU A 39 -1.18 11.59 -5.70
N ASP A 40 -1.26 12.82 -6.20
CA ASP A 40 -0.18 13.44 -6.94
C ASP A 40 0.73 14.18 -5.94
N VAL A 41 1.91 13.65 -5.69
CA VAL A 41 2.93 14.32 -4.87
C VAL A 41 3.82 15.13 -5.79
N SER A 42 3.81 16.47 -5.59
CA SER A 42 4.70 17.37 -6.31
C SER A 42 6.05 17.42 -5.61
N ILE A 43 7.11 17.08 -6.33
CA ILE A 43 8.48 17.20 -5.85
C ILE A 43 9.13 18.42 -6.56
N PRO A 44 9.58 19.44 -5.82
CA PRO A 44 10.24 20.61 -6.42
C PRO A 44 11.48 20.19 -7.21
N HIS A 45 11.63 20.71 -8.42
CA HIS A 45 12.74 20.37 -9.32
C HIS A 45 14.13 20.70 -8.73
N LYS A 46 14.21 21.59 -7.75
CA LYS A 46 15.46 21.95 -7.05
C LYS A 46 16.07 20.77 -6.29
N ASP A 47 15.24 19.83 -5.86
CA ASP A 47 15.65 18.67 -5.05
C ASP A 47 15.99 17.45 -5.91
N ILE A 48 15.70 17.51 -7.22
CA ILE A 48 16.00 16.44 -8.22
C ILE A 48 17.21 16.84 -9.07
N ASN A 49 18.20 17.47 -8.53
CA ASN A 49 19.43 17.76 -9.27
C ASN A 49 20.21 16.46 -9.52
N GLU A 50 20.01 15.86 -10.68
CA GLU A 50 20.96 14.87 -11.18
C GLU A 50 22.27 15.60 -11.52
N PRO A 51 23.43 15.13 -11.01
CA PRO A 51 24.71 15.70 -11.39
C PRO A 51 24.89 15.52 -12.90
N MET A 52 24.75 16.59 -13.66
CA MET A 52 25.05 16.57 -15.07
C MET A 52 26.58 16.54 -15.23
N PHE A 53 27.10 15.41 -15.62
CA PHE A 53 28.51 15.29 -15.98
C PHE A 53 28.74 16.03 -17.29
N HIS A 54 29.25 17.25 -17.21
CA HIS A 54 29.78 17.95 -18.36
C HIS A 54 31.18 17.40 -18.66
N GLN A 55 31.39 16.93 -19.87
CA GLN A 55 32.75 16.60 -20.32
C GLN A 55 33.59 17.86 -20.29
N GLY A 56 34.66 17.86 -19.49
CA GLY A 56 35.66 18.90 -19.47
C GLY A 56 36.30 19.07 -20.86
N LYS A 57 36.90 20.25 -21.11
CA LYS A 57 37.55 20.61 -22.37
C LYS A 57 38.89 19.85 -22.58
N GLY A 58 38.91 18.54 -22.47
CA GLY A 58 40.13 17.76 -22.62
C GLY A 58 39.82 16.29 -22.81
N GLY A 59 39.52 15.89 -24.00
CA GLY A 59 39.37 14.51 -24.40
C GLY A 59 39.18 14.35 -25.91
N VAL A 60 39.79 13.38 -26.50
CA VAL A 60 39.59 13.02 -27.92
C VAL A 60 38.16 12.44 -28.03
N ARG A 61 37.34 13.05 -28.87
CA ARG A 61 35.98 12.58 -29.14
C ARG A 61 36.03 11.68 -30.36
N ASP A 62 36.12 10.38 -30.14
CA ASP A 62 35.86 9.40 -31.20
C ASP A 62 34.35 9.03 -31.19
N ARG A 63 33.68 9.38 -32.29
CA ARG A 63 32.31 8.90 -32.56
C ARG A 63 32.39 7.60 -33.34
N VAL A 64 32.17 6.50 -32.68
CA VAL A 64 32.01 5.23 -33.33
C VAL A 64 30.51 5.01 -33.60
N HIS A 65 30.13 5.00 -34.88
CA HIS A 65 28.80 4.63 -35.33
C HIS A 65 28.84 3.14 -35.73
N PRO A 66 28.26 2.23 -34.94
CA PRO A 66 28.23 0.84 -35.34
C PRO A 66 27.29 0.65 -36.55
N GLY A 67 27.80 0.17 -37.64
CA GLY A 67 27.01 -0.25 -38.82
C GLY A 67 26.79 0.79 -39.88
N ASN A 68 27.66 1.76 -40.04
CA ASN A 68 27.55 2.76 -41.13
C ASN A 68 28.73 2.66 -42.12
N ASP A 69 28.51 2.05 -43.24
CA ASP A 69 29.48 1.92 -44.34
C ASP A 69 29.52 3.14 -45.30
N GLN A 70 28.70 4.19 -45.02
CA GLN A 70 28.51 5.33 -45.95
C GLN A 70 29.25 6.60 -45.54
N PHE A 71 29.75 6.73 -44.30
CA PHE A 71 30.40 7.93 -43.81
C PHE A 71 31.81 7.65 -43.24
N ILE A 72 32.75 8.51 -43.60
CA ILE A 72 34.16 8.47 -43.18
C ILE A 72 34.36 9.55 -42.09
N THR A 73 35.34 9.33 -41.21
CA THR A 73 35.72 10.29 -40.15
C THR A 73 36.05 11.64 -40.72
N GLY A 74 35.21 12.67 -40.47
CA GLY A 74 35.36 14.00 -40.99
C GLY A 74 34.17 14.54 -41.78
N ASP A 75 33.24 13.68 -42.18
CA ASP A 75 32.06 14.08 -42.95
C ASP A 75 31.10 14.92 -42.08
N LYS A 76 30.66 16.05 -42.63
CA LYS A 76 29.66 16.92 -42.00
C LYS A 76 28.27 16.44 -42.36
N ILE A 77 27.59 15.81 -41.40
CA ILE A 77 26.18 15.41 -41.55
C ILE A 77 25.31 16.60 -41.14
N GLU A 78 24.52 17.11 -42.08
CA GLU A 78 23.52 18.15 -41.79
C GLU A 78 22.41 17.53 -40.91
N ARG A 79 22.02 18.28 -39.87
CA ARG A 79 20.94 17.90 -38.98
C ARG A 79 19.63 17.94 -39.76
N PRO A 80 18.86 16.85 -39.83
CA PRO A 80 17.56 16.87 -40.53
C PRO A 80 16.65 17.94 -39.92
N LYS A 81 16.21 18.86 -40.75
CA LYS A 81 15.19 19.85 -40.38
C LYS A 81 13.87 19.13 -40.32
N GLY A 82 13.37 18.94 -39.16
CA GLY A 82 11.99 18.46 -39.09
C GLY A 82 11.68 17.60 -37.90
N GLY A 83 10.59 17.95 -37.28
CA GLY A 83 9.71 17.06 -36.61
C GLY A 83 9.74 17.02 -35.09
N GLY A 84 9.64 18.19 -34.50
CA GLY A 84 9.10 18.30 -33.15
C GLY A 84 7.69 18.90 -33.20
N GLN A 85 6.72 18.18 -33.71
CA GLN A 85 5.31 18.54 -33.60
C GLN A 85 4.63 17.51 -32.70
N GLY A 86 4.77 17.75 -31.41
CA GLY A 86 3.96 17.11 -30.37
C GLY A 86 3.15 18.21 -29.72
N GLY A 87 1.98 18.49 -30.27
CA GLY A 87 1.03 19.45 -29.72
C GLY A 87 0.41 18.88 -28.44
N GLY A 88 0.73 19.47 -27.32
CA GLY A 88 -0.03 19.42 -26.08
C GLY A 88 -0.58 20.82 -25.84
N ALA A 89 -1.85 21.04 -26.10
CA ALA A 89 -2.56 22.27 -25.74
C ALA A 89 -2.73 22.28 -24.22
N GLY A 90 -1.80 22.95 -23.52
CA GLY A 90 -1.96 23.38 -22.15
C GLY A 90 -2.04 24.90 -22.17
N GLU A 91 -3.16 25.48 -21.73
CA GLU A 91 -3.28 26.90 -21.42
C GLU A 91 -2.34 27.25 -20.26
N GLY A 92 -1.08 27.54 -20.57
CA GLY A 92 -0.12 28.08 -19.62
C GLY A 92 0.04 29.56 -19.89
N ASN A 93 -0.28 30.41 -18.92
CA ASN A 93 0.15 31.80 -18.86
C ASN A 93 1.70 31.85 -18.78
N ALA A 94 2.37 31.86 -19.90
CA ALA A 94 3.80 32.08 -19.97
C ALA A 94 4.07 33.55 -19.71
N SER A 95 4.68 33.85 -18.56
CA SER A 95 5.25 35.15 -18.26
C SER A 95 6.59 35.29 -19.00
N PRO A 96 6.90 36.43 -19.62
CA PRO A 96 8.14 36.60 -20.40
C PRO A 96 9.43 36.65 -19.55
N ASP A 97 9.34 36.66 -18.23
CA ASP A 97 10.49 36.76 -17.30
C ASP A 97 10.48 35.64 -16.21
N GLY A 98 9.72 34.56 -16.39
CA GLY A 98 9.67 33.47 -15.43
C GLY A 98 10.47 32.26 -15.90
N GLU A 99 11.51 31.86 -15.21
CA GLU A 99 11.96 30.47 -15.20
C GLU A 99 10.78 29.61 -14.78
N GLY A 100 10.10 28.99 -15.75
CA GLY A 100 9.05 28.03 -15.49
C GLY A 100 9.64 26.87 -14.70
N GLN A 101 9.36 26.81 -13.41
CA GLN A 101 9.66 25.65 -12.60
C GLN A 101 8.62 24.59 -12.96
N ASP A 102 8.98 23.69 -13.86
CA ASP A 102 8.20 22.48 -14.09
C ASP A 102 8.25 21.65 -12.81
N GLU A 103 7.16 21.66 -12.05
CA GLU A 103 6.97 20.76 -10.92
C GLU A 103 6.83 19.34 -11.45
N PHE A 104 7.70 18.43 -11.02
CA PHE A 104 7.59 17.03 -11.35
C PHE A 104 6.49 16.39 -10.48
N VAL A 105 5.32 16.20 -11.05
CA VAL A 105 4.19 15.54 -10.37
C VAL A 105 4.34 14.03 -10.50
N PHE A 106 4.49 13.36 -9.37
CA PHE A 106 4.59 11.92 -9.28
C PHE A 106 3.36 11.31 -8.60
N GLN A 107 2.68 10.40 -9.29
CA GLN A 107 1.52 9.71 -8.73
C GLN A 107 1.96 8.51 -7.88
N ILE A 108 1.65 8.58 -6.59
CA ILE A 108 1.90 7.51 -5.61
C ILE A 108 0.56 6.91 -5.21
N SER A 109 0.47 5.57 -5.17
CA SER A 109 -0.72 4.92 -4.61
C SER A 109 -0.81 5.15 -3.10
N LYS A 110 -2.03 5.08 -2.53
CA LYS A 110 -2.25 5.25 -1.09
C LYS A 110 -1.35 4.33 -0.25
N ASP A 111 -1.23 3.06 -0.66
CA ASP A 111 -0.42 2.08 0.06
C ASP A 111 1.07 2.40 0.00
N GLU A 112 1.59 2.77 -1.17
CA GLU A 112 2.99 3.22 -1.32
C GLU A 112 3.29 4.49 -0.52
N TYR A 113 2.31 5.41 -0.47
CA TYR A 113 2.40 6.63 0.32
C TYR A 113 2.50 6.35 1.81
N LEU A 114 1.61 5.51 2.36
CA LEU A 114 1.62 5.10 3.76
C LEU A 114 2.87 4.30 4.11
N ASP A 115 3.36 3.47 3.19
CA ASP A 115 4.58 2.71 3.39
C ASP A 115 5.81 3.61 3.49
N ILE A 116 5.90 4.66 2.69
CA ILE A 116 7.00 5.63 2.75
C ILE A 116 6.90 6.48 4.02
N LEU A 117 5.69 6.94 4.36
CA LEU A 117 5.45 7.80 5.52
C LEU A 117 5.79 7.10 6.85
N PHE A 118 5.41 5.83 6.98
CA PHE A 118 5.51 5.09 8.24
C PHE A 118 6.61 4.01 8.24
N GLU A 119 7.57 4.09 7.32
CA GLU A 119 8.58 3.04 7.16
C GLU A 119 9.47 2.83 8.39
N ASP A 120 9.86 3.92 9.04
CA ASP A 120 10.72 3.90 10.22
C ASP A 120 9.92 3.82 11.53
N LEU A 121 8.60 3.61 11.45
CA LEU A 121 7.71 3.61 12.58
C LEU A 121 7.16 2.22 12.86
N GLU A 122 7.05 1.89 14.14
CA GLU A 122 6.48 0.65 14.64
C GLU A 122 5.56 0.97 15.81
N LEU A 123 4.44 0.24 15.91
CA LEU A 123 3.58 0.36 17.08
C LEU A 123 4.29 -0.23 18.29
N PRO A 124 4.49 0.55 19.38
CA PRO A 124 5.07 0.02 20.58
C PRO A 124 4.19 -1.09 21.16
N ASN A 125 4.83 -2.09 21.79
CA ASN A 125 4.15 -3.20 22.44
C ASN A 125 3.15 -3.96 21.54
N LEU A 126 3.49 -4.12 20.26
CA LEU A 126 2.66 -4.84 19.29
C LEU A 126 2.58 -6.33 19.64
N GLU A 127 1.94 -6.68 20.71
CA GLU A 127 1.43 -8.01 20.93
C GLU A 127 0.14 -8.12 20.10
N LYS A 128 0.27 -8.71 18.91
CA LYS A 128 -0.91 -9.11 18.14
C LYS A 128 -1.62 -10.18 18.97
N ASN A 129 -2.57 -9.77 19.80
CA ASN A 129 -3.49 -10.70 20.41
C ASN A 129 -4.16 -11.45 19.27
N GLN A 130 -3.63 -12.64 18.96
CA GLN A 130 -4.20 -13.53 17.97
C GLN A 130 -5.53 -14.00 18.52
N ILE A 131 -6.58 -13.35 18.09
CA ILE A 131 -7.93 -13.70 18.48
C ILE A 131 -8.25 -15.04 17.85
N ALA A 132 -8.14 -16.08 18.65
CA ALA A 132 -8.51 -17.44 18.26
C ALA A 132 -10.02 -17.60 17.97
N LYS A 133 -10.85 -16.57 18.13
CA LYS A 133 -12.32 -16.68 18.12
C LYS A 133 -13.04 -16.02 16.95
N ILE A 134 -12.44 -15.07 16.26
CA ILE A 134 -13.07 -14.47 15.07
C ILE A 134 -12.24 -14.90 13.86
N THR A 135 -12.57 -16.05 13.30
CA THR A 135 -11.98 -16.54 12.08
C THR A 135 -12.75 -15.96 10.91
N GLU A 136 -12.19 -14.95 10.26
CA GLU A 136 -12.64 -14.58 8.92
C GLU A 136 -12.18 -15.63 7.92
N TRP A 137 -13.11 -16.09 7.10
CA TRP A 137 -12.83 -17.08 6.07
C TRP A 137 -12.47 -16.34 4.76
N LYS A 138 -11.18 -16.20 4.48
CA LYS A 138 -10.74 -15.65 3.18
C LYS A 138 -10.59 -16.74 2.14
N THR A 139 -11.10 -16.47 0.94
CA THR A 139 -11.04 -17.39 -0.20
C THR A 139 -9.68 -17.27 -0.87
N HIS A 140 -8.87 -18.30 -0.77
CA HIS A 140 -7.57 -18.40 -1.43
C HIS A 140 -7.63 -19.31 -2.64
N ARG A 141 -6.85 -18.98 -3.67
CA ARG A 141 -6.72 -19.82 -4.85
C ARG A 141 -5.85 -21.04 -4.51
N ALA A 142 -6.46 -22.25 -4.54
CA ALA A 142 -5.83 -23.51 -4.15
C ALA A 142 -5.39 -24.36 -5.35
N GLY A 143 -5.11 -23.73 -6.50
CA GLY A 143 -4.65 -24.42 -7.69
C GLY A 143 -5.74 -24.81 -8.66
N TYR A 144 -5.70 -26.04 -9.17
CA TYR A 144 -6.63 -26.54 -10.19
C TYR A 144 -7.12 -27.95 -9.81
N GLN A 145 -8.36 -28.23 -10.16
CA GLN A 145 -9.01 -29.52 -9.98
C GLN A 145 -9.61 -30.05 -11.29
N THR A 146 -9.94 -31.33 -11.34
CA THR A 146 -10.48 -31.99 -12.55
C THR A 146 -12.00 -31.88 -12.67
N ALA A 147 -12.69 -31.53 -11.60
CA ALA A 147 -14.13 -31.36 -11.56
C ALA A 147 -14.47 -29.98 -10.98
N GLY A 148 -15.53 -29.34 -11.44
CA GLY A 148 -15.94 -28.02 -10.96
C GLY A 148 -17.09 -27.44 -11.77
N ILE A 149 -17.53 -26.23 -11.36
CA ILE A 149 -18.58 -25.51 -12.08
C ILE A 149 -18.03 -24.85 -13.35
N PRO A 150 -18.82 -24.75 -14.43
CA PRO A 150 -18.37 -24.20 -15.72
C PRO A 150 -17.75 -22.81 -15.65
N SER A 151 -18.22 -21.93 -14.75
CA SER A 151 -17.68 -20.60 -14.57
C SER A 151 -16.23 -20.56 -14.08
N ASN A 152 -15.76 -21.65 -13.46
CA ASN A 152 -14.40 -21.77 -12.95
C ASN A 152 -13.44 -22.49 -13.91
N ILE A 153 -13.84 -22.74 -15.15
CA ILE A 153 -12.96 -23.39 -16.14
C ILE A 153 -11.71 -22.55 -16.36
N ALA A 154 -10.55 -23.19 -16.24
CA ALA A 154 -9.26 -22.62 -16.58
C ALA A 154 -8.92 -22.93 -18.04
N VAL A 155 -9.47 -22.13 -18.98
CA VAL A 155 -9.38 -22.36 -20.42
C VAL A 155 -7.94 -22.62 -20.89
N VAL A 156 -6.99 -21.78 -20.51
CA VAL A 156 -5.59 -21.92 -20.93
C VAL A 156 -4.99 -23.26 -20.46
N ARG A 157 -5.25 -23.66 -19.23
CA ARG A 157 -4.75 -24.94 -18.67
C ARG A 157 -5.41 -26.14 -19.33
N SER A 158 -6.71 -26.06 -19.60
CA SER A 158 -7.43 -27.12 -20.30
C SER A 158 -6.91 -27.29 -21.72
N LEU A 159 -6.68 -26.21 -22.46
CA LEU A 159 -6.12 -26.27 -23.80
C LEU A 159 -4.66 -26.80 -23.82
N GLN A 160 -3.85 -26.42 -22.85
CA GLN A 160 -2.48 -26.95 -22.71
C GLN A 160 -2.52 -28.46 -22.46
N GLN A 161 -3.41 -28.95 -21.62
CA GLN A 161 -3.59 -30.37 -21.33
C GLN A 161 -4.08 -31.14 -22.58
N SER A 162 -5.07 -30.59 -23.30
CA SER A 162 -5.57 -31.14 -24.56
C SER A 162 -4.43 -31.27 -25.60
N LEU A 163 -3.65 -30.21 -25.76
CA LEU A 163 -2.53 -30.20 -26.72
C LEU A 163 -1.47 -31.25 -26.33
N ALA A 164 -1.10 -31.33 -25.04
CA ALA A 164 -0.16 -32.33 -24.55
C ALA A 164 -0.65 -33.76 -24.78
N ARG A 165 -1.92 -34.04 -24.46
CA ARG A 165 -2.55 -35.35 -24.69
C ARG A 165 -2.55 -35.71 -26.18
N ARG A 166 -3.04 -34.80 -27.04
CA ARG A 166 -3.08 -35.04 -28.49
C ARG A 166 -1.69 -35.29 -29.06
N THR A 167 -0.70 -34.51 -28.63
CA THR A 167 0.70 -34.69 -29.05
C THR A 167 1.20 -36.06 -28.61
N ALA A 168 0.99 -36.47 -27.37
CA ALA A 168 1.42 -37.77 -26.87
C ALA A 168 0.75 -38.92 -27.63
N MET A 169 -0.57 -38.84 -27.93
CA MET A 169 -1.30 -39.89 -28.62
C MET A 169 -1.03 -39.97 -30.12
N THR A 170 -0.65 -38.86 -30.76
CA THR A 170 -0.52 -38.82 -32.21
C THR A 170 0.93 -38.74 -32.72
N ALA A 171 1.92 -38.44 -31.87
CA ALA A 171 3.33 -38.24 -32.32
C ALA A 171 3.91 -39.44 -33.01
N GLY A 172 3.73 -40.66 -32.48
CA GLY A 172 4.19 -41.89 -33.09
C GLY A 172 3.52 -42.16 -34.44
N LYS A 173 2.19 -41.99 -34.48
CA LYS A 173 1.38 -42.16 -35.67
C LYS A 173 1.74 -41.16 -36.78
N LYS A 174 2.02 -39.93 -36.41
CA LYS A 174 2.47 -38.89 -37.38
C LYS A 174 3.85 -39.19 -37.97
N ARG A 175 4.76 -39.72 -37.17
CA ARG A 175 6.08 -40.17 -37.71
C ARG A 175 5.89 -41.31 -38.71
N LEU A 176 5.14 -42.34 -38.34
CA LEU A 176 4.86 -43.45 -39.25
C LEU A 176 4.14 -43.00 -40.52
N LEU A 177 3.16 -42.06 -40.40
CA LEU A 177 2.49 -41.47 -41.53
C LEU A 177 3.50 -40.80 -42.51
N HIS A 178 4.43 -40.03 -41.94
CA HIS A 178 5.45 -39.35 -42.77
C HIS A 178 6.39 -40.36 -43.44
N GLU A 179 6.81 -41.44 -42.78
CA GLU A 179 7.60 -42.50 -43.38
C GLU A 179 6.89 -43.21 -44.51
N LEU A 180 5.61 -43.53 -44.35
CA LEU A 180 4.80 -44.16 -45.39
C LEU A 180 4.51 -43.22 -46.57
N GLU A 181 4.33 -41.92 -46.32
CA GLU A 181 4.18 -40.90 -47.36
C GLU A 181 5.48 -40.74 -48.17
N GLU A 182 6.62 -40.75 -47.54
CA GLU A 182 7.93 -40.74 -48.21
C GLU A 182 8.14 -42.02 -49.04
N GLU A 183 7.78 -43.18 -48.50
CA GLU A 183 7.86 -44.46 -49.23
C GLU A 183 6.96 -44.48 -50.44
N LEU A 184 5.74 -43.99 -50.32
CA LEU A 184 4.81 -43.88 -51.45
C LEU A 184 5.33 -42.94 -52.55
N VAL A 185 6.00 -41.86 -52.21
CA VAL A 185 6.66 -40.95 -53.17
C VAL A 185 7.82 -41.66 -53.87
N ARG A 186 8.61 -42.49 -53.17
CA ARG A 186 9.73 -43.26 -53.72
C ARG A 186 9.19 -44.29 -54.74
N ILE A 187 8.14 -45.06 -54.39
CA ILE A 187 7.56 -46.07 -55.27
C ILE A 187 7.00 -45.44 -56.53
N LYS A 188 6.31 -44.31 -56.44
CA LYS A 188 5.76 -43.59 -57.61
C LYS A 188 6.85 -43.13 -58.59
N ASN A 189 8.05 -42.87 -58.13
CA ASN A 189 9.14 -42.36 -58.93
C ASN A 189 9.99 -43.48 -59.59
N ILE A 190 9.83 -44.76 -59.13
CA ILE A 190 10.74 -45.84 -59.55
C ILE A 190 10.17 -46.75 -60.61
N GLU A 191 8.88 -47.16 -60.60
CA GLU A 191 8.29 -47.97 -61.69
C GLU A 191 6.76 -48.02 -61.68
N PRO A 192 6.06 -48.07 -62.86
CA PRO A 192 4.58 -48.16 -62.92
C PRO A 192 4.01 -49.56 -62.66
N ALA A 193 4.85 -50.57 -62.37
CA ALA A 193 4.41 -51.96 -62.23
C ALA A 193 3.96 -52.38 -60.82
N GLN A 194 4.10 -51.51 -59.79
CA GLN A 194 3.76 -51.83 -58.40
C GLN A 194 2.41 -51.23 -57.91
N GLN A 195 1.39 -51.25 -58.78
CA GLN A 195 0.09 -50.66 -58.47
C GLN A 195 -0.63 -51.30 -57.25
N LEU A 196 -0.35 -52.55 -56.95
CA LEU A 196 -0.89 -53.26 -55.81
C LEU A 196 -0.29 -52.75 -54.49
N GLU A 197 1.00 -52.44 -54.47
CA GLU A 197 1.71 -51.95 -53.27
C GLU A 197 1.38 -50.49 -53.02
N GLU A 198 1.27 -49.69 -54.07
CA GLU A 198 0.78 -48.31 -54.01
C GLU A 198 -0.65 -48.22 -53.38
N ASN A 199 -1.56 -49.08 -53.79
CA ASN A 199 -2.90 -49.13 -53.24
C ASN A 199 -2.95 -49.59 -51.77
N ARG A 200 -2.03 -50.49 -51.39
CA ARG A 200 -1.89 -50.95 -49.99
C ARG A 200 -1.40 -49.79 -49.13
N LEU A 201 -0.36 -49.10 -49.51
CA LEU A 201 0.20 -47.95 -48.79
C LEU A 201 -0.83 -46.79 -48.68
N LYS A 202 -1.54 -46.49 -49.75
CA LYS A 202 -2.61 -45.49 -49.72
C LYS A 202 -3.67 -45.83 -48.67
N LYS A 203 -4.09 -47.08 -48.61
CA LYS A 203 -5.07 -47.51 -47.62
C LYS A 203 -4.55 -47.38 -46.19
N GLU A 204 -3.31 -47.77 -45.95
CA GLU A 204 -2.67 -47.72 -44.66
C GLU A 204 -2.48 -46.25 -44.20
N ILE A 205 -2.10 -45.34 -45.12
CA ILE A 205 -2.04 -43.89 -44.87
C ILE A 205 -3.44 -43.34 -44.50
N GLU A 206 -4.48 -43.76 -45.24
CA GLU A 206 -5.86 -43.31 -45.00
C GLU A 206 -6.35 -43.78 -43.60
N ASP A 207 -6.08 -45.04 -43.24
CA ASP A 207 -6.44 -45.59 -41.95
C ASP A 207 -5.69 -44.89 -40.80
N LEU A 208 -4.42 -44.56 -40.99
CA LEU A 208 -3.61 -43.79 -40.01
C LEU A 208 -4.15 -42.36 -39.86
N ARG A 209 -4.51 -41.69 -40.95
CA ARG A 209 -5.10 -40.35 -40.91
C ARG A 209 -6.43 -40.36 -40.15
N LYS A 210 -7.33 -41.32 -40.43
CA LYS A 210 -8.57 -41.49 -39.68
C LYS A 210 -8.32 -41.73 -38.20
N ASN A 211 -7.30 -42.53 -37.84
CA ASN A 211 -6.91 -42.77 -36.48
C ASN A 211 -6.35 -41.52 -35.77
N ILE A 212 -5.63 -40.64 -36.47
CA ILE A 212 -5.14 -39.37 -35.93
C ILE A 212 -6.29 -38.38 -35.74
N GLU A 213 -7.20 -38.29 -36.70
CA GLU A 213 -8.37 -37.43 -36.69
C GLU A 213 -9.39 -37.85 -35.63
N SER A 214 -9.48 -39.15 -35.31
CA SER A 214 -10.40 -39.66 -34.29
C SER A 214 -10.08 -39.16 -32.89
N VAL A 215 -8.88 -38.60 -32.64
CA VAL A 215 -8.49 -38.05 -31.34
C VAL A 215 -9.19 -36.70 -31.14
N PRO A 216 -10.14 -36.57 -30.19
CA PRO A 216 -10.89 -35.34 -30.01
C PRO A 216 -10.01 -34.16 -29.61
N PHE A 217 -10.37 -32.97 -30.07
CA PHE A 217 -9.62 -31.75 -29.79
C PHE A 217 -9.59 -31.46 -28.29
N ILE A 218 -10.73 -31.56 -27.63
CA ILE A 218 -10.89 -31.42 -26.17
C ILE A 218 -11.68 -32.64 -25.68
N ASP A 219 -11.22 -33.22 -24.59
CA ASP A 219 -11.89 -34.28 -23.85
C ASP A 219 -12.22 -33.78 -22.45
N THR A 220 -13.20 -34.41 -21.79
CA THR A 220 -13.53 -34.13 -20.38
C THR A 220 -12.33 -34.30 -19.47
N PHE A 221 -11.43 -35.22 -19.79
CA PHE A 221 -10.18 -35.44 -19.07
C PHE A 221 -9.21 -34.24 -19.12
N ASP A 222 -9.30 -33.40 -20.16
CA ASP A 222 -8.44 -32.23 -20.32
C ASP A 222 -8.91 -31.04 -19.49
N LEU A 223 -10.16 -31.04 -19.06
CA LEU A 223 -10.74 -29.92 -18.33
C LEU A 223 -10.06 -29.71 -16.98
N ARG A 224 -9.72 -28.45 -16.73
CA ARG A 224 -9.18 -27.99 -15.46
C ARG A 224 -10.00 -26.83 -14.96
N PHE A 225 -10.36 -26.87 -13.69
CA PHE A 225 -11.15 -25.86 -13.00
C PHE A 225 -10.30 -25.19 -11.95
N LYS A 226 -10.48 -23.90 -11.79
CA LYS A 226 -9.84 -23.15 -10.68
C LYS A 226 -10.41 -23.64 -9.38
N ASN A 227 -9.56 -24.03 -8.46
CA ASN A 227 -9.94 -24.41 -7.11
C ASN A 227 -9.75 -23.24 -6.14
N TYR A 228 -10.72 -23.05 -5.26
CA TYR A 228 -10.71 -22.03 -4.24
C TYR A 228 -10.99 -22.70 -2.89
N GLU A 229 -10.11 -22.46 -1.93
CA GLU A 229 -10.27 -22.93 -0.56
C GLU A 229 -10.52 -21.74 0.37
N LYS A 230 -11.45 -21.91 1.27
CA LYS A 230 -11.63 -20.96 2.37
C LYS A 230 -10.66 -21.32 3.47
N ARG A 231 -9.75 -20.40 3.80
CA ARG A 231 -8.84 -20.56 4.93
C ARG A 231 -9.21 -19.57 6.02
N PRO A 232 -9.22 -20.03 7.28
CA PRO A 232 -9.42 -19.11 8.39
C PRO A 232 -8.18 -18.20 8.50
N VAL A 233 -8.40 -16.90 8.50
CA VAL A 233 -7.39 -15.90 8.74
C VAL A 233 -7.71 -15.25 10.09
N PRO A 234 -6.78 -15.23 11.05
CA PRO A 234 -7.00 -14.49 12.28
C PRO A 234 -7.14 -13.01 11.94
N SER A 235 -8.30 -12.43 12.23
CA SER A 235 -8.56 -11.01 12.06
C SER A 235 -7.96 -10.28 13.26
N SER A 236 -7.06 -9.35 13.02
CA SER A 236 -6.53 -8.47 14.05
C SER A 236 -7.37 -7.19 14.09
N GLN A 237 -8.00 -6.94 15.23
CA GLN A 237 -8.86 -5.77 15.44
C GLN A 237 -8.24 -4.81 16.42
N ALA A 238 -8.37 -3.51 16.14
CA ALA A 238 -7.96 -2.46 17.04
C ALA A 238 -9.08 -1.45 17.24
N VAL A 239 -9.13 -0.85 18.43
CA VAL A 239 -9.95 0.32 18.71
C VAL A 239 -9.06 1.48 19.10
N MET A 240 -9.33 2.64 18.52
CA MET A 240 -8.65 3.89 18.80
C MET A 240 -9.60 4.82 19.54
N PHE A 241 -9.27 5.12 20.79
CA PHE A 241 -9.96 6.13 21.57
C PHE A 241 -9.31 7.50 21.36
N CYS A 242 -10.10 8.47 20.90
CA CYS A 242 -9.72 9.86 20.77
C CYS A 242 -10.38 10.65 21.89
N LEU A 243 -9.59 11.16 22.82
CA LEU A 243 -10.06 12.00 23.92
C LEU A 243 -9.62 13.43 23.69
N MET A 244 -10.57 14.39 23.65
CA MET A 244 -10.23 15.78 23.41
C MET A 244 -10.97 16.70 24.39
N ASP A 245 -10.23 17.63 24.94
CA ASP A 245 -10.76 18.76 25.65
C ASP A 245 -11.46 19.72 24.68
N VAL A 246 -12.68 20.11 25.00
CA VAL A 246 -13.45 21.08 24.24
C VAL A 246 -13.76 22.33 25.04
N SER A 247 -13.05 22.55 26.17
CA SER A 247 -13.19 23.73 27.03
C SER A 247 -12.88 25.03 26.25
N GLY A 248 -13.27 26.15 26.82
CA GLY A 248 -13.15 27.46 26.17
C GLY A 248 -11.71 27.89 25.85
N SER A 249 -10.69 27.27 26.48
CA SER A 249 -9.26 27.52 26.21
C SER A 249 -8.76 26.83 24.94
N MET A 250 -9.46 25.77 24.49
CA MET A 250 -9.15 25.04 23.24
C MET A 250 -9.73 25.77 22.04
N ASP A 251 -8.95 26.61 21.40
CA ASP A 251 -9.35 27.31 20.16
C ASP A 251 -9.40 26.35 18.94
N GLN A 252 -9.97 26.84 17.85
CA GLN A 252 -10.11 26.02 16.63
C GLN A 252 -8.76 25.59 16.06
N ALA A 253 -7.71 26.44 16.17
CA ALA A 253 -6.39 26.11 15.68
C ALA A 253 -5.77 24.95 16.47
N THR A 254 -5.97 24.92 17.80
CA THR A 254 -5.54 23.81 18.66
C THR A 254 -6.26 22.51 18.32
N LYS A 255 -7.58 22.60 18.08
CA LYS A 255 -8.37 21.43 17.65
C LYS A 255 -7.95 20.90 16.28
N ASP A 256 -7.57 21.77 15.36
CA ASP A 256 -7.08 21.38 14.04
C ASP A 256 -5.73 20.64 14.15
N ILE A 257 -4.86 21.03 15.08
CA ILE A 257 -3.61 20.30 15.38
C ILE A 257 -3.95 18.91 15.95
N ALA A 258 -4.83 18.82 16.94
CA ALA A 258 -5.28 17.56 17.50
C ALA A 258 -5.87 16.64 16.43
N LYS A 259 -6.73 17.21 15.57
CA LYS A 259 -7.35 16.50 14.46
C LYS A 259 -6.30 15.85 13.56
N ARG A 260 -5.30 16.59 13.13
CA ARG A 260 -4.22 16.06 12.26
C ARG A 260 -3.43 14.93 12.94
N PHE A 261 -3.15 15.06 14.23
CA PHE A 261 -2.50 14.01 15.00
C PHE A 261 -3.35 12.72 15.05
N TYR A 262 -4.65 12.82 15.34
CA TYR A 262 -5.55 11.66 15.38
C TYR A 262 -5.65 10.96 14.02
N VAL A 263 -5.62 11.71 12.93
CA VAL A 263 -5.63 11.11 11.59
C VAL A 263 -4.36 10.35 11.29
N LEU A 264 -3.22 10.91 11.62
CA LEU A 264 -1.97 10.19 11.47
C LEU A 264 -2.00 8.87 12.26
N LEU A 265 -2.51 8.90 13.48
CA LEU A 265 -2.62 7.69 14.30
C LEU A 265 -3.61 6.67 13.69
N TYR A 266 -4.76 7.13 13.20
CA TYR A 266 -5.71 6.28 12.49
C TYR A 266 -5.11 5.62 11.25
N LEU A 267 -4.45 6.39 10.39
CA LEU A 267 -3.77 5.89 9.20
C LEU A 267 -2.67 4.88 9.55
N PHE A 268 -1.96 5.13 10.65
CA PHE A 268 -0.92 4.23 11.13
C PHE A 268 -1.49 2.91 11.66
N LEU A 269 -2.60 2.95 12.38
CA LEU A 269 -3.30 1.75 12.85
C LEU A 269 -3.90 0.94 11.69
N THR A 270 -4.50 1.60 10.69
CA THR A 270 -5.07 0.92 9.51
C THR A 270 -4.03 0.21 8.64
N ARG A 271 -2.77 0.62 8.70
CA ARG A 271 -1.67 -0.12 8.08
C ARG A 271 -1.39 -1.46 8.77
N THR A 272 -1.57 -1.51 10.08
CA THR A 272 -1.19 -2.66 10.91
C THR A 272 -2.34 -3.63 11.14
N TYR A 273 -3.55 -3.10 11.31
CA TYR A 273 -4.76 -3.83 11.62
C TYR A 273 -5.72 -3.85 10.44
N GLU A 274 -6.41 -4.98 10.24
CA GLU A 274 -7.42 -5.10 9.17
C GLU A 274 -8.71 -4.35 9.49
N ASN A 275 -9.07 -4.26 10.77
CA ASN A 275 -10.24 -3.55 11.25
C ASN A 275 -9.86 -2.59 12.37
N VAL A 276 -10.14 -1.31 12.19
CA VAL A 276 -9.88 -0.25 13.18
C VAL A 276 -11.16 0.51 13.42
N GLU A 277 -11.68 0.41 14.64
CA GLU A 277 -12.80 1.25 15.09
C GLU A 277 -12.27 2.48 15.79
N VAL A 278 -13.00 3.61 15.68
CA VAL A 278 -12.63 4.88 16.33
C VAL A 278 -13.75 5.32 17.23
N VAL A 279 -13.42 5.65 18.48
CA VAL A 279 -14.35 6.16 19.48
C VAL A 279 -13.93 7.57 19.87
N PHE A 280 -14.81 8.53 19.66
CA PHE A 280 -14.58 9.94 19.99
C PHE A 280 -15.22 10.30 21.32
N ILE A 281 -14.39 10.75 22.27
CA ILE A 281 -14.82 11.20 23.60
C ILE A 281 -14.41 12.66 23.77
N ARG A 282 -15.37 13.57 23.75
CA ARG A 282 -15.13 14.94 24.14
C ARG A 282 -15.38 15.16 25.63
N HIS A 283 -14.65 16.04 26.22
CA HIS A 283 -14.86 16.40 27.62
C HIS A 283 -14.69 17.90 27.90
N HIS A 284 -15.40 18.35 28.88
CA HIS A 284 -15.21 19.60 29.59
C HIS A 284 -15.38 19.28 31.09
N THR A 285 -16.44 19.69 31.77
CA THR A 285 -16.81 19.22 33.11
C THR A 285 -17.39 17.81 33.09
N GLN A 286 -18.00 17.41 31.99
CA GLN A 286 -18.58 16.08 31.76
C GLN A 286 -18.06 15.52 30.41
N ALA A 287 -17.84 14.23 30.36
CA ALA A 287 -17.43 13.53 29.15
C ALA A 287 -18.68 12.96 28.43
N LYS A 288 -18.60 12.94 27.10
CA LYS A 288 -19.62 12.35 26.23
C LYS A 288 -18.98 11.72 25.03
N GLU A 289 -19.44 10.52 24.65
CA GLU A 289 -19.17 9.95 23.35
C GLU A 289 -19.98 10.67 22.28
N VAL A 290 -19.32 11.02 21.18
CA VAL A 290 -19.89 11.83 20.10
C VAL A 290 -19.45 11.34 18.75
N ASP A 291 -20.06 11.84 17.68
CA ASP A 291 -19.58 11.62 16.32
C ASP A 291 -18.36 12.49 15.99
N GLU A 292 -17.72 12.21 14.86
CA GLU A 292 -16.53 12.93 14.41
C GLU A 292 -16.78 14.43 14.23
N HIS A 293 -17.97 14.81 13.71
CA HIS A 293 -18.29 16.22 13.46
C HIS A 293 -18.47 16.97 14.79
N GLU A 294 -19.24 16.43 15.72
CA GLU A 294 -19.43 17.04 17.04
C GLU A 294 -18.09 17.11 17.80
N PHE A 295 -17.24 16.11 17.67
CA PHE A 295 -15.94 16.06 18.32
C PHE A 295 -15.03 17.22 17.94
N PHE A 296 -14.89 17.56 16.66
CA PHE A 296 -13.95 18.59 16.20
C PHE A 296 -14.54 20.01 16.17
N TYR A 297 -15.84 20.15 16.07
CA TYR A 297 -16.46 21.47 15.88
C TYR A 297 -17.30 21.95 17.05
N SER A 298 -17.50 21.13 18.09
CA SER A 298 -18.20 21.58 19.29
C SER A 298 -17.33 22.57 20.09
N GLN A 299 -17.97 23.60 20.63
CA GLN A 299 -17.36 24.52 21.59
C GLN A 299 -18.26 24.59 22.80
N GLU A 300 -17.71 24.30 23.98
CA GLU A 300 -18.45 24.42 25.22
C GLU A 300 -17.69 25.31 26.21
N THR A 301 -18.42 26.12 26.93
CA THR A 301 -17.90 26.97 28.01
C THR A 301 -18.08 26.28 29.34
N GLY A 302 -16.96 26.00 30.04
CA GLY A 302 -16.98 25.34 31.34
C GLY A 302 -15.57 25.07 31.84
N GLY A 303 -15.45 24.55 33.05
CA GLY A 303 -14.17 24.07 33.58
C GLY A 303 -13.79 22.70 32.97
N THR A 304 -12.54 22.28 33.14
CA THR A 304 -12.00 21.03 32.61
C THR A 304 -11.86 20.00 33.72
N ILE A 305 -12.51 18.83 33.56
CA ILE A 305 -12.39 17.65 34.42
C ILE A 305 -12.05 16.46 33.56
N VAL A 306 -10.75 16.19 33.43
CA VAL A 306 -10.20 15.13 32.57
C VAL A 306 -10.60 13.73 33.05
N SER A 307 -10.71 13.53 34.36
CA SER A 307 -11.08 12.22 34.92
C SER A 307 -12.46 11.73 34.46
N SER A 308 -13.33 12.62 34.01
CA SER A 308 -14.65 12.27 33.45
C SER A 308 -14.49 11.48 32.14
N ALA A 309 -13.57 11.92 31.25
CA ALA A 309 -13.28 11.23 29.99
C ALA A 309 -12.61 9.86 30.21
N LEU A 310 -11.68 9.77 31.16
CA LEU A 310 -11.01 8.51 31.49
C LEU A 310 -11.98 7.47 32.07
N LYS A 311 -12.95 7.91 32.90
CA LYS A 311 -14.00 7.03 33.40
C LYS A 311 -14.88 6.52 32.29
N LEU A 312 -15.37 7.41 31.42
CA LEU A 312 -16.21 7.05 30.29
C LEU A 312 -15.48 6.09 29.34
N MET A 313 -14.19 6.37 29.03
CA MET A 313 -13.38 5.45 28.23
C MET A 313 -13.32 4.06 28.86
N ASN A 314 -13.07 3.97 30.19
CA ASN A 314 -13.04 2.68 30.86
C ASN A 314 -14.38 1.94 30.82
N GLU A 315 -15.50 2.64 30.95
CA GLU A 315 -16.85 2.06 30.85
C GLU A 315 -17.08 1.50 29.43
N ILE A 316 -16.74 2.25 28.39
CA ILE A 316 -16.87 1.84 26.99
C ILE A 316 -15.97 0.63 26.69
N VAL A 317 -14.72 0.62 27.21
CA VAL A 317 -13.81 -0.53 27.05
C VAL A 317 -14.41 -1.80 27.66
N GLN A 318 -14.97 -1.70 28.87
CA GLN A 318 -15.55 -2.86 29.53
C GLN A 318 -16.82 -3.37 28.86
N ASP A 319 -17.63 -2.47 28.31
CA ASP A 319 -18.91 -2.81 27.67
C ASP A 319 -18.72 -3.36 26.24
N ARG A 320 -17.90 -2.70 25.42
CA ARG A 320 -17.83 -2.98 23.98
C ARG A 320 -16.53 -3.61 23.49
N TYR A 321 -15.42 -3.39 24.18
CA TYR A 321 -14.08 -3.76 23.70
C TYR A 321 -13.31 -4.66 24.69
N PRO A 322 -13.70 -5.91 24.87
CA PRO A 322 -12.99 -6.82 25.78
C PRO A 322 -11.53 -6.99 25.38
N VAL A 323 -10.62 -6.82 26.32
CA VAL A 323 -9.15 -6.81 26.13
C VAL A 323 -8.61 -8.05 25.42
N GLY A 324 -9.25 -9.20 25.60
CA GLY A 324 -8.87 -10.44 24.89
C GLY A 324 -9.24 -10.47 23.41
N GLN A 325 -10.00 -9.50 22.91
CA GLN A 325 -10.51 -9.46 21.54
C GLN A 325 -10.06 -8.21 20.75
N TRP A 326 -9.75 -7.13 21.45
CA TRP A 326 -9.41 -5.87 20.85
C TRP A 326 -8.04 -5.37 21.33
N ASN A 327 -7.26 -4.81 20.44
CA ASN A 327 -6.08 -4.06 20.78
C ASN A 327 -6.49 -2.60 21.00
N ILE A 328 -6.33 -2.11 22.22
CA ILE A 328 -6.85 -0.81 22.64
C ILE A 328 -5.72 0.23 22.55
N TYR A 329 -5.94 1.26 21.74
CA TYR A 329 -5.09 2.43 21.61
C TYR A 329 -5.83 3.66 22.08
N ALA A 330 -5.16 4.57 22.75
CA ALA A 330 -5.74 5.84 23.17
C ALA A 330 -4.83 7.01 22.84
N ALA A 331 -5.44 8.09 22.41
CA ALA A 331 -4.78 9.37 22.22
C ALA A 331 -5.61 10.46 22.90
N GLN A 332 -4.99 11.18 23.80
CA GLN A 332 -5.59 12.30 24.52
C GLN A 332 -4.91 13.60 24.09
N ALA A 333 -5.71 14.60 23.71
CA ALA A 333 -5.23 15.94 23.39
C ALA A 333 -5.91 16.98 24.26
N SER A 334 -5.13 17.88 24.84
CA SER A 334 -5.60 19.04 25.61
C SER A 334 -4.55 20.16 25.60
N ASP A 335 -4.91 21.33 26.07
CA ASP A 335 -3.98 22.44 26.30
C ASP A 335 -3.26 22.34 27.68
N GLY A 336 -3.49 21.24 28.41
CA GLY A 336 -2.90 20.97 29.71
C GLY A 336 -3.72 21.52 30.89
N ASP A 337 -4.76 22.32 30.65
CA ASP A 337 -5.59 22.85 31.73
C ASP A 337 -6.48 21.76 32.34
N ASN A 338 -6.40 21.62 33.66
CA ASN A 338 -7.21 20.69 34.45
C ASN A 338 -7.29 21.17 35.89
N TRP A 339 -8.36 20.86 36.55
CA TRP A 339 -8.46 21.15 37.98
C TRP A 339 -7.37 20.44 38.76
N ALA A 340 -6.67 21.16 39.64
CA ALA A 340 -5.53 20.64 40.40
C ALA A 340 -5.90 19.39 41.23
N ASP A 341 -7.08 19.34 41.78
CA ASP A 341 -7.57 18.20 42.58
C ASP A 341 -7.97 17.00 41.70
N ASP A 342 -8.15 17.19 40.36
CA ASP A 342 -8.53 16.14 39.43
C ASP A 342 -7.31 15.44 38.82
N SER A 343 -6.18 16.12 38.69
CA SER A 343 -4.98 15.56 38.04
C SER A 343 -4.45 14.29 38.74
N PRO A 344 -4.37 14.19 40.10
CA PRO A 344 -4.03 12.94 40.74
C PRO A 344 -5.03 11.81 40.49
N ARG A 345 -6.35 12.13 40.38
CA ARG A 345 -7.38 11.14 40.05
C ARG A 345 -7.22 10.61 38.63
N CYS A 346 -6.81 11.46 37.68
CA CYS A 346 -6.50 11.04 36.32
C CYS A 346 -5.35 10.04 36.33
N ARG A 347 -4.28 10.31 37.06
CA ARG A 347 -3.15 9.38 37.21
C ARG A 347 -3.63 8.03 37.76
N ASP A 348 -4.39 8.04 38.87
CA ASP A 348 -4.89 6.81 39.49
C ASP A 348 -5.79 5.98 38.56
N LEU A 349 -6.62 6.63 37.73
CA LEU A 349 -7.44 5.96 36.71
C LEU A 349 -6.60 5.35 35.59
N LEU A 350 -5.59 6.07 35.13
CA LEU A 350 -4.67 5.57 34.11
C LEU A 350 -3.93 4.32 34.63
N VAL A 351 -3.28 4.42 35.79
CA VAL A 351 -2.47 3.32 36.35
C VAL A 351 -3.32 2.08 36.65
N ASN A 352 -4.45 2.25 37.31
CA ASN A 352 -5.17 1.10 37.84
C ASN A 352 -6.19 0.51 36.86
N LYS A 353 -6.65 1.26 35.84
CA LYS A 353 -7.75 0.82 35.00
C LYS A 353 -7.47 0.83 33.50
N LEU A 354 -6.74 1.83 32.99
CA LEU A 354 -6.60 2.01 31.56
C LEU A 354 -5.28 1.42 31.03
N LEU A 355 -4.14 1.79 31.59
CA LEU A 355 -2.83 1.33 31.10
C LEU A 355 -2.67 -0.20 31.11
N PRO A 356 -3.19 -0.96 32.09
CA PRO A 356 -3.13 -2.42 32.03
C PRO A 356 -3.88 -3.05 30.84
N ASN A 357 -4.85 -2.32 30.29
CA ASN A 357 -5.72 -2.77 29.20
C ASN A 357 -5.37 -2.17 27.85
N CYS A 358 -4.55 -1.09 27.83
CA CYS A 358 -4.15 -0.41 26.61
C CYS A 358 -2.81 -0.94 26.09
N GLN A 359 -2.71 -1.16 24.81
CA GLN A 359 -1.45 -1.44 24.12
C GLN A 359 -0.56 -0.19 24.15
N TYR A 360 -1.18 0.97 23.93
CA TYR A 360 -0.48 2.23 23.96
C TYR A 360 -1.42 3.39 24.27
N TYR A 361 -0.98 4.31 25.11
CA TYR A 361 -1.66 5.54 25.48
C TYR A 361 -0.76 6.74 25.22
N SER A 362 -1.17 7.64 24.33
CA SER A 362 -0.43 8.86 24.02
C SER A 362 -1.15 10.09 24.55
N TYR A 363 -0.45 10.93 25.30
CA TYR A 363 -0.93 12.24 25.73
C TYR A 363 -0.21 13.35 24.94
N ILE A 364 -0.99 14.21 24.31
CA ILE A 364 -0.49 15.34 23.52
C ILE A 364 -0.95 16.64 24.18
N GLU A 365 -0.03 17.39 24.74
CA GLU A 365 -0.29 18.73 25.19
C GLU A 365 -0.07 19.72 24.05
N ILE A 366 -1.10 20.45 23.66
CA ILE A 366 -1.03 21.42 22.56
C ILE A 366 -1.01 22.82 23.15
N THR A 367 0.18 23.30 23.46
CA THR A 367 0.36 24.62 24.07
C THR A 367 1.71 25.24 23.70
N ARG A 368 1.72 26.56 23.62
CA ARG A 368 2.97 27.37 23.49
C ARG A 368 3.41 27.91 24.86
N ARG A 369 2.63 27.67 25.90
CA ARG A 369 2.91 28.13 27.26
C ARG A 369 3.74 27.06 28.02
N SER A 370 4.07 27.35 29.29
CA SER A 370 4.68 26.37 30.19
C SER A 370 3.67 25.25 30.49
N HIS A 371 4.20 24.04 30.71
CA HIS A 371 3.42 22.87 31.09
C HIS A 371 2.58 23.13 32.34
N GLN A 372 1.40 22.50 32.37
CA GLN A 372 0.42 22.68 33.44
C GLN A 372 0.37 21.47 34.41
N THR A 373 -0.55 21.51 35.38
CA THR A 373 -0.63 20.50 36.45
C THR A 373 -0.81 19.07 35.94
N LEU A 374 -1.58 18.90 34.87
CA LEU A 374 -1.82 17.59 34.28
C LEU A 374 -0.51 16.98 33.69
N TRP A 375 0.31 17.82 33.04
CA TRP A 375 1.60 17.39 32.52
C TRP A 375 2.50 16.82 33.61
N HIS A 376 2.64 17.54 34.72
CA HIS A 376 3.53 17.12 35.82
C HIS A 376 3.08 15.83 36.51
N GLU A 377 1.79 15.55 36.57
CA GLU A 377 1.30 14.27 37.06
C GLU A 377 1.51 13.13 36.05
N TYR A 378 1.39 13.42 34.76
CA TYR A 378 1.60 12.43 33.70
C TYR A 378 3.07 12.16 33.40
N GLU A 379 3.96 13.09 33.66
CA GLU A 379 5.42 12.92 33.52
C GLU A 379 5.93 11.74 34.36
N LYS A 380 5.40 11.55 35.56
CA LYS A 380 5.71 10.40 36.41
C LYS A 380 5.29 9.07 35.76
N LEU A 381 4.19 9.06 35.02
CA LEU A 381 3.72 7.85 34.34
C LEU A 381 4.60 7.46 33.15
N SER A 382 5.12 8.43 32.41
CA SER A 382 5.98 8.17 31.27
C SER A 382 7.31 7.51 31.62
N GLU A 383 7.76 7.66 32.88
CA GLU A 383 8.95 7.01 33.42
C GLU A 383 8.66 5.57 33.89
N GLU A 384 7.43 5.31 34.37
CA GLU A 384 7.04 4.05 34.99
C GLU A 384 6.44 3.04 34.02
N PHE A 385 5.74 3.54 32.99
CA PHE A 385 4.95 2.70 32.08
C PHE A 385 5.44 2.81 30.62
N PRO A 386 5.98 1.76 30.02
CA PRO A 386 6.49 1.80 28.65
C PRO A 386 5.38 1.95 27.59
N ASN A 387 4.13 1.66 27.93
CA ASN A 387 2.97 1.84 27.06
C ASN A 387 2.28 3.21 27.24
N PHE A 388 2.87 4.12 27.99
CA PHE A 388 2.44 5.50 28.12
C PHE A 388 3.51 6.44 27.59
N ALA A 389 3.10 7.36 26.70
CA ALA A 389 4.02 8.40 26.23
C ALA A 389 3.32 9.74 26.17
N MET A 390 4.07 10.80 26.34
CA MET A 390 3.57 12.16 26.30
C MET A 390 4.51 13.09 25.54
N LYS A 391 3.94 14.01 24.78
CA LYS A 391 4.67 15.01 23.99
C LYS A 391 3.92 16.33 23.95
N ASN A 392 4.68 17.42 23.71
CA ASN A 392 4.12 18.74 23.48
C ASN A 392 4.18 19.09 22.00
N ILE A 393 3.10 19.66 21.47
CA ILE A 393 3.00 20.20 20.12
C ILE A 393 2.72 21.70 20.21
N ARG A 394 3.58 22.51 19.58
CA ARG A 394 3.44 23.98 19.61
C ARG A 394 2.92 24.56 18.31
N SER A 395 3.15 23.85 17.22
CA SER A 395 2.77 24.29 15.87
C SER A 395 2.37 23.10 14.99
N VAL A 396 1.77 23.39 13.85
CA VAL A 396 1.42 22.36 12.85
C VAL A 396 2.65 21.61 12.35
N GLU A 397 3.80 22.28 12.28
CA GLU A 397 5.06 21.70 11.80
C GLU A 397 5.62 20.65 12.75
N ASP A 398 5.29 20.73 14.04
CA ASP A 398 5.74 19.78 15.06
C ASP A 398 4.98 18.46 15.03
N ILE A 399 3.83 18.37 14.37
CA ILE A 399 2.93 17.21 14.44
C ILE A 399 3.65 15.95 13.99
N PHE A 400 4.26 15.97 12.80
CA PHE A 400 4.93 14.78 12.25
C PHE A 400 6.22 14.41 12.99
N PRO A 401 7.12 15.35 13.33
CA PRO A 401 8.26 15.06 14.19
C PRO A 401 7.88 14.42 15.53
N VAL A 402 6.86 14.97 16.21
CA VAL A 402 6.37 14.43 17.49
C VAL A 402 5.76 13.03 17.29
N PHE A 403 4.96 12.87 16.25
CA PHE A 403 4.40 11.55 15.90
C PHE A 403 5.51 10.53 15.64
N ARG A 404 6.55 10.91 14.92
CA ARG A 404 7.70 10.06 14.64
C ARG A 404 8.46 9.70 15.93
N GLU A 405 8.62 10.61 16.87
CA GLU A 405 9.27 10.31 18.16
C GLU A 405 8.46 9.32 19.00
N LEU A 406 7.11 9.45 19.02
CA LEU A 406 6.23 8.56 19.78
C LEU A 406 6.23 7.12 19.25
N PHE A 407 6.40 6.95 17.95
CA PHE A 407 6.27 5.66 17.27
C PHE A 407 7.55 5.20 16.58
N LYS A 408 8.70 5.79 16.94
CA LYS A 408 9.98 5.40 16.37
C LYS A 408 10.31 3.95 16.76
N LYS A 409 10.74 3.19 15.76
CA LYS A 409 11.23 1.84 15.94
C LYS A 409 12.44 1.85 16.88
N GLU A 410 12.35 1.15 17.99
CA GLU A 410 13.51 0.90 18.85
C GLU A 410 14.45 -0.05 18.08
N THR A 411 15.60 0.47 17.66
CA THR A 411 16.68 -0.38 17.14
C THR A 411 17.28 -1.12 18.32
N ALA A 412 16.99 -2.43 18.39
CA ALA A 412 17.62 -3.35 19.33
C ALA A 412 19.13 -3.43 19.12
#